data_cf97a7d177ebaa9f2e1d29532d4dfa84
#
_entry.id   cf97a7d177ebaa9f2e1d29532d4dfa84
#
_cell.length_a   1.000
_cell.length_b   1.000
_cell.length_c   1.000
_cell.angle_alpha   90.00
_cell.angle_beta   90.00
_cell.angle_gamma   90.00
#
_symmetry.space_group_name_H-M   'P 1'
#
loop_
_entity.id
_entity.type
_entity.pdbx_description
1 polymer ?
#
loop_
_entity_poly.entity_id
_entity_poly.type
_entity_poly.pdbx_seq_one_letter_code
_entity_poly.pdbx_strand_id
1 'polypeptide(L)'
;MITFGSLFSSSWPKIFQILAVIVIFFGFYGIAFAAGARIKGKKQNSLAIALFLVPALILVMAGLGIPAIQTFIESFKNADSSQWVGLKNYTNAVKDPDIRLAFINTISWVIISPVIVTTLGITLATMLNKMKREAFAKSLIFMPMAISFVGGSLIWNLMYAYQEPTHPQTGLVGQIMVWLGFELKHLLLWSPWNNLFLMVVYIWGFTGFGMVILSIIIMIIRKTLRIHNIT
;
A
#
# COMPACT_ATOMS: atom_id res chain seq x y z
N MET A 1 25.86 -19.14 -22.94
CA MET A 1 25.10 -18.31 -23.89
C MET A 1 23.65 -18.85 -23.92
N ILE A 2 22.72 -18.20 -23.22
CA ILE A 2 21.32 -18.62 -23.19
C ILE A 2 20.71 -18.17 -24.49
N THR A 3 20.41 -19.09 -25.40
CA THR A 3 19.80 -18.77 -26.71
C THR A 3 18.32 -18.43 -26.52
N PHE A 4 17.84 -17.42 -27.21
CA PHE A 4 16.42 -16.97 -27.16
C PHE A 4 15.42 -18.13 -27.36
N GLY A 5 15.79 -19.14 -28.13
CA GLY A 5 15.01 -20.36 -28.32
C GLY A 5 14.84 -21.24 -27.08
N SER A 6 15.85 -21.29 -26.19
CA SER A 6 15.77 -22.10 -24.96
C SER A 6 14.88 -21.46 -23.90
N LEU A 7 14.80 -20.13 -23.84
CA LEU A 7 13.86 -19.40 -23.00
C LEU A 7 12.41 -19.60 -23.46
N PHE A 8 12.18 -19.65 -24.76
CA PHE A 8 10.86 -19.83 -25.33
C PHE A 8 10.33 -21.24 -25.10
N SER A 9 11.16 -22.27 -25.35
CA SER A 9 10.77 -23.67 -25.14
C SER A 9 10.44 -24.02 -23.68
N SER A 10 11.14 -23.41 -22.71
CA SER A 10 10.88 -23.63 -21.29
C SER A 10 9.62 -22.90 -20.77
N SER A 11 9.13 -21.90 -21.50
CA SER A 11 7.98 -21.11 -21.11
C SER A 11 6.64 -21.60 -21.64
N TRP A 12 6.65 -22.41 -22.70
CA TRP A 12 5.43 -22.97 -23.31
C TRP A 12 4.53 -23.72 -22.33
N PRO A 13 5.05 -24.63 -21.47
CA PRO A 13 4.21 -25.33 -20.49
C PRO A 13 3.51 -24.35 -19.54
N LYS A 14 4.17 -23.30 -19.13
CA LYS A 14 3.61 -22.26 -18.25
C LYS A 14 2.52 -21.44 -18.95
N ILE A 15 2.75 -21.09 -20.22
CA ILE A 15 1.77 -20.37 -21.05
C ILE A 15 0.49 -21.21 -21.22
N PHE A 16 0.62 -22.50 -21.53
CA PHE A 16 -0.53 -23.41 -21.61
C PHE A 16 -1.27 -23.52 -20.28
N GLN A 17 -0.57 -23.61 -19.16
CA GLN A 17 -1.19 -23.61 -17.83
C GLN A 17 -1.98 -22.32 -17.56
N ILE A 18 -1.40 -21.16 -17.89
CA ILE A 18 -2.09 -19.86 -17.72
C ILE A 18 -3.35 -19.82 -18.60
N LEU A 19 -3.23 -20.18 -19.88
CA LEU A 19 -4.37 -20.21 -20.79
C LEU A 19 -5.46 -21.18 -20.32
N ALA A 20 -5.08 -22.38 -19.86
CA ALA A 20 -6.01 -23.35 -19.31
C ALA A 20 -6.77 -22.79 -18.09
N VAL A 21 -6.06 -22.15 -17.15
CA VAL A 21 -6.70 -21.52 -15.98
C VAL A 21 -7.67 -20.41 -16.43
N ILE A 22 -7.29 -19.58 -17.39
CA ILE A 22 -8.15 -18.52 -17.92
C ILE A 22 -9.42 -19.12 -18.55
N VAL A 23 -9.27 -20.15 -19.39
CA VAL A 23 -10.41 -20.81 -20.03
C VAL A 23 -11.33 -21.49 -19.01
N ILE A 24 -10.76 -22.17 -18.02
CA ILE A 24 -11.53 -22.78 -16.92
C ILE A 24 -12.29 -21.71 -16.13
N PHE A 25 -11.62 -20.61 -15.80
CA PHE A 25 -12.21 -19.49 -15.06
C PHE A 25 -13.40 -18.88 -15.81
N PHE A 26 -13.20 -18.46 -17.05
CA PHE A 26 -14.28 -17.86 -17.86
C PHE A 26 -15.36 -18.86 -18.21
N GLY A 27 -15.00 -20.12 -18.47
CA GLY A 27 -15.96 -21.21 -18.70
C GLY A 27 -16.85 -21.45 -17.49
N PHE A 28 -16.27 -21.53 -16.29
CA PHE A 28 -17.01 -21.68 -15.03
C PHE A 28 -17.98 -20.50 -14.82
N TYR A 29 -17.52 -19.26 -14.95
CA TYR A 29 -18.37 -18.08 -14.78
C TYR A 29 -19.44 -17.97 -15.88
N GLY A 30 -19.13 -18.35 -17.11
CA GLY A 30 -20.10 -18.40 -18.21
C GLY A 30 -21.24 -19.40 -17.94
N ILE A 31 -20.90 -20.59 -17.48
CA ILE A 31 -21.88 -21.63 -17.10
C ILE A 31 -22.69 -21.15 -15.87
N ALA A 32 -22.03 -20.61 -14.87
CA ALA A 32 -22.67 -20.09 -13.67
C ALA A 32 -23.67 -18.96 -13.98
N PHE A 33 -23.30 -18.04 -14.86
CA PHE A 33 -24.19 -16.98 -15.33
C PHE A 33 -25.40 -17.53 -16.11
N ALA A 34 -25.17 -18.46 -17.03
CA ALA A 34 -26.23 -19.08 -17.80
C ALA A 34 -27.20 -19.87 -16.91
N ALA A 35 -26.69 -20.58 -15.89
CA ALA A 35 -27.49 -21.27 -14.90
C ALA A 35 -28.31 -20.30 -14.03
N GLY A 36 -27.67 -19.22 -13.56
CA GLY A 36 -28.32 -18.18 -12.76
C GLY A 36 -29.44 -17.44 -13.50
N ALA A 37 -29.28 -17.23 -14.81
CA ALA A 37 -30.27 -16.57 -15.65
C ALA A 37 -31.59 -17.39 -15.81
N ARG A 38 -31.53 -18.69 -15.58
CA ARG A 38 -32.71 -19.60 -15.66
C ARG A 38 -33.55 -19.64 -14.39
N ILE A 39 -33.02 -19.14 -13.27
CA ILE A 39 -33.68 -19.16 -11.97
C ILE A 39 -34.37 -17.83 -11.73
N LYS A 40 -35.67 -17.85 -11.41
CA LYS A 40 -36.48 -16.65 -11.15
C LYS A 40 -36.83 -16.55 -9.66
N GLY A 41 -37.00 -15.30 -9.15
CA GLY A 41 -37.46 -15.00 -7.79
C GLY A 41 -36.36 -14.77 -6.74
N LYS A 42 -36.73 -14.78 -5.46
CA LYS A 42 -35.80 -14.50 -4.33
C LYS A 42 -34.55 -15.40 -4.31
N LYS A 43 -34.68 -16.65 -4.80
CA LYS A 43 -33.55 -17.58 -4.89
C LYS A 43 -32.52 -17.20 -5.96
N GLN A 44 -32.87 -16.37 -6.94
CA GLN A 44 -31.97 -15.90 -7.98
C GLN A 44 -30.83 -15.05 -7.40
N ASN A 45 -31.17 -14.11 -6.50
CA ASN A 45 -30.16 -13.26 -5.90
C ASN A 45 -29.19 -14.06 -5.01
N SER A 46 -29.70 -14.97 -4.20
CA SER A 46 -28.86 -15.81 -3.33
C SER A 46 -27.96 -16.75 -4.13
N LEU A 47 -28.46 -17.31 -5.23
CA LEU A 47 -27.64 -18.15 -6.09
C LEU A 47 -26.58 -17.34 -6.85
N ALA A 48 -26.94 -16.16 -7.37
CA ALA A 48 -25.98 -15.28 -8.03
C ALA A 48 -24.85 -14.86 -7.06
N ILE A 49 -25.19 -14.47 -5.83
CA ILE A 49 -24.20 -14.18 -4.79
C ILE A 49 -23.31 -15.39 -4.52
N ALA A 50 -23.89 -16.59 -4.35
CA ALA A 50 -23.12 -17.79 -4.08
C ALA A 50 -22.19 -18.17 -5.24
N LEU A 51 -22.66 -18.07 -6.49
CA LEU A 51 -21.88 -18.40 -7.69
C LEU A 51 -20.67 -17.48 -7.89
N PHE A 52 -20.75 -16.22 -7.47
CA PHE A 52 -19.62 -15.30 -7.55
C PHE A 52 -18.76 -15.29 -6.30
N LEU A 53 -19.37 -15.36 -5.12
CA LEU A 53 -18.66 -15.22 -3.86
C LEU A 53 -17.92 -16.51 -3.47
N VAL A 54 -18.54 -17.68 -3.64
CA VAL A 54 -17.96 -18.97 -3.20
C VAL A 54 -16.65 -19.29 -3.93
N PRO A 55 -16.54 -19.20 -5.25
CA PRO A 55 -15.27 -19.43 -5.93
C PRO A 55 -14.18 -18.41 -5.52
N ALA A 56 -14.54 -17.15 -5.36
CA ALA A 56 -13.61 -16.11 -4.90
C ALA A 56 -13.09 -16.44 -3.48
N LEU A 57 -14.00 -16.84 -2.57
CA LEU A 57 -13.61 -17.26 -1.22
C LEU A 57 -12.72 -18.50 -1.23
N ILE A 58 -13.02 -19.49 -2.08
CA ILE A 58 -12.19 -20.70 -2.23
C ILE A 58 -10.78 -20.31 -2.68
N LEU A 59 -10.65 -19.44 -3.69
CA LEU A 59 -9.36 -18.98 -4.17
C LEU A 59 -8.58 -18.19 -3.09
N VAL A 60 -9.26 -17.32 -2.37
CA VAL A 60 -8.65 -16.58 -1.25
C VAL A 60 -8.23 -17.53 -0.12
N MET A 61 -9.09 -18.49 0.23
CA MET A 61 -8.75 -19.48 1.26
C MET A 61 -7.59 -20.39 0.83
N ALA A 62 -7.58 -20.84 -0.42
CA ALA A 62 -6.50 -21.67 -0.94
C ALA A 62 -5.18 -20.90 -1.10
N GLY A 63 -5.24 -19.65 -1.59
CA GLY A 63 -4.05 -18.85 -1.87
C GLY A 63 -3.50 -18.07 -0.67
N LEU A 64 -4.33 -17.71 0.28
CA LEU A 64 -3.94 -16.93 1.45
C LEU A 64 -4.25 -17.64 2.78
N GLY A 65 -5.44 -18.23 2.91
CA GLY A 65 -5.88 -18.85 4.16
C GLY A 65 -5.04 -20.07 4.54
N ILE A 66 -4.87 -21.01 3.61
CA ILE A 66 -4.06 -22.21 3.87
C ILE A 66 -2.60 -21.85 4.19
N PRO A 67 -1.88 -21.04 3.38
CA PRO A 67 -0.52 -20.60 3.73
C PRO A 67 -0.44 -19.84 5.06
N ALA A 68 -1.44 -19.01 5.38
CA ALA A 68 -1.46 -18.31 6.65
C ALA A 68 -1.56 -19.27 7.84
N ILE A 69 -2.45 -20.29 7.76
CA ILE A 69 -2.56 -21.33 8.78
C ILE A 69 -1.27 -22.14 8.88
N GLN A 70 -0.66 -22.50 7.76
CA GLN A 70 0.62 -23.21 7.73
C GLN A 70 1.72 -22.38 8.41
N THR A 71 1.87 -21.12 8.04
CA THR A 71 2.84 -20.20 8.67
C THR A 71 2.59 -20.07 10.18
N PHE A 72 1.33 -19.97 10.60
CA PHE A 72 0.98 -19.94 12.02
C PHE A 72 1.42 -21.24 12.73
N ILE A 73 1.15 -22.40 12.17
CA ILE A 73 1.57 -23.69 12.75
C ILE A 73 3.10 -23.80 12.77
N GLU A 74 3.77 -23.41 11.70
CA GLU A 74 5.22 -23.47 11.58
C GLU A 74 5.93 -22.50 12.52
N SER A 75 5.29 -21.41 12.92
CA SER A 75 5.84 -20.46 13.90
C SER A 75 6.13 -21.10 15.26
N PHE A 76 5.51 -22.23 15.58
CA PHE A 76 5.76 -23.01 16.80
C PHE A 76 6.79 -24.12 16.63
N LYS A 77 7.40 -24.24 15.44
CA LYS A 77 8.40 -25.23 15.11
C LYS A 77 9.78 -24.59 14.99
N ASN A 78 10.83 -25.43 15.01
CA ASN A 78 12.21 -25.00 14.72
C ASN A 78 12.36 -24.58 13.24
N ALA A 79 13.54 -24.03 12.88
CA ALA A 79 13.82 -23.53 11.54
C ALA A 79 13.62 -24.57 10.42
N ASP A 80 13.83 -25.87 10.71
CA ASP A 80 13.66 -26.96 9.76
C ASP A 80 12.23 -27.55 9.78
N SER A 81 11.31 -26.97 10.54
CA SER A 81 9.94 -27.45 10.73
C SER A 81 9.82 -28.90 11.25
N SER A 82 10.91 -29.47 11.76
CA SER A 82 10.99 -30.88 12.19
C SER A 82 10.53 -31.12 13.63
N GLN A 83 10.65 -30.11 14.50
CA GLN A 83 10.37 -30.25 15.93
C GLN A 83 9.55 -29.08 16.45
N TRP A 84 8.66 -29.38 17.38
CA TRP A 84 7.88 -28.37 18.09
C TRP A 84 8.74 -27.71 19.17
N VAL A 85 8.87 -26.39 19.12
CA VAL A 85 9.61 -25.57 20.08
C VAL A 85 8.68 -24.65 20.89
N GLY A 86 7.38 -24.75 20.70
CA GLY A 86 6.38 -23.94 21.40
C GLY A 86 6.60 -22.43 21.15
N LEU A 87 6.61 -21.65 22.21
CA LEU A 87 6.75 -20.19 22.14
C LEU A 87 8.21 -19.70 22.07
N LYS A 88 9.19 -20.58 21.88
CA LYS A 88 10.62 -20.22 21.88
C LYS A 88 10.94 -19.19 20.79
N ASN A 89 10.34 -19.31 19.60
CA ASN A 89 10.55 -18.35 18.51
C ASN A 89 10.06 -16.95 18.91
N TYR A 90 8.91 -16.87 19.56
CA TYR A 90 8.32 -15.60 20.02
C TYR A 90 9.15 -14.97 21.13
N THR A 91 9.63 -15.78 22.09
CA THR A 91 10.49 -15.26 23.17
C THR A 91 11.83 -14.80 22.66
N ASN A 92 12.40 -15.44 21.64
CA ASN A 92 13.62 -15.01 21.00
C ASN A 92 13.37 -13.70 20.21
N ALA A 93 12.27 -13.63 19.46
CA ALA A 93 11.92 -12.42 18.70
C ALA A 93 11.77 -11.18 19.59
N VAL A 94 11.12 -11.31 20.77
CA VAL A 94 10.99 -10.19 21.71
C VAL A 94 12.33 -9.79 22.35
N LYS A 95 13.27 -10.70 22.48
CA LYS A 95 14.61 -10.42 23.02
C LYS A 95 15.57 -9.84 21.98
N ASP A 96 15.31 -10.08 20.70
CA ASP A 96 16.14 -9.59 19.60
C ASP A 96 16.00 -8.08 19.44
N PRO A 97 17.10 -7.31 19.55
CA PRO A 97 17.07 -5.85 19.42
C PRO A 97 16.59 -5.38 18.04
N ASP A 98 16.94 -6.10 16.96
CA ASP A 98 16.58 -5.72 15.59
C ASP A 98 15.10 -5.93 15.35
N ILE A 99 14.52 -7.03 15.85
CA ILE A 99 13.08 -7.28 15.77
C ILE A 99 12.29 -6.26 16.59
N ARG A 100 12.77 -5.91 17.79
CA ARG A 100 12.17 -4.85 18.61
C ARG A 100 12.18 -3.49 17.91
N LEU A 101 13.31 -3.14 17.30
CA LEU A 101 13.43 -1.91 16.51
C LEU A 101 12.48 -1.91 15.32
N ALA A 102 12.40 -3.02 14.57
CA ALA A 102 11.47 -3.19 13.47
C ALA A 102 10.01 -3.04 13.92
N PHE A 103 9.66 -3.59 15.08
CA PHE A 103 8.32 -3.47 15.66
C PHE A 103 7.98 -2.01 16.03
N ILE A 104 8.89 -1.31 16.71
CA ILE A 104 8.73 0.12 17.06
C ILE A 104 8.58 0.95 15.78
N ASN A 105 9.40 0.70 14.77
CA ASN A 105 9.31 1.39 13.48
C ASN A 105 7.96 1.13 12.82
N THR A 106 7.49 -0.10 12.81
CA THR A 106 6.19 -0.46 12.23
C THR A 106 5.03 0.27 12.94
N ILE A 107 5.02 0.26 14.28
CA ILE A 107 4.01 1.01 15.05
C ILE A 107 4.06 2.49 14.74
N SER A 108 5.27 3.07 14.68
CA SER A 108 5.46 4.47 14.33
C SER A 108 4.89 4.80 12.94
N TRP A 109 5.13 3.94 11.95
CA TRP A 109 4.57 4.08 10.61
C TRP A 109 3.04 4.01 10.59
N VAL A 110 2.47 3.04 11.31
CA VAL A 110 1.01 2.82 11.35
C VAL A 110 0.28 3.97 12.05
N ILE A 111 0.92 4.63 13.02
CA ILE A 111 0.30 5.72 13.79
C ILE A 111 0.62 7.08 13.16
N ILE A 112 1.89 7.41 12.99
CA ILE A 112 2.33 8.77 12.63
C ILE A 112 1.91 9.13 11.22
N SER A 113 2.15 8.25 10.25
CA SER A 113 1.88 8.56 8.84
C SER A 113 0.40 8.82 8.56
N PRO A 114 -0.57 7.96 8.97
CA PRO A 114 -1.98 8.22 8.77
C PRO A 114 -2.49 9.46 9.53
N VAL A 115 -2.01 9.70 10.75
CA VAL A 115 -2.40 10.89 11.52
C VAL A 115 -1.99 12.16 10.79
N ILE A 116 -0.74 12.23 10.30
CA ILE A 116 -0.26 13.41 9.58
C ILE A 116 -0.98 13.56 8.24
N VAL A 117 -1.11 12.49 7.44
CA VAL A 117 -1.82 12.50 6.15
C VAL A 117 -3.28 12.97 6.33
N THR A 118 -3.96 12.45 7.36
CA THR A 118 -5.35 12.83 7.64
C THR A 118 -5.44 14.30 8.08
N THR A 119 -4.57 14.73 8.97
CA THR A 119 -4.56 16.11 9.48
C THR A 119 -4.27 17.11 8.35
N LEU A 120 -3.24 16.84 7.55
CA LEU A 120 -2.93 17.66 6.37
C LEU A 120 -4.07 17.60 5.34
N GLY A 121 -4.63 16.41 5.10
CA GLY A 121 -5.74 16.21 4.19
C GLY A 121 -6.98 17.03 4.58
N ILE A 122 -7.40 17.01 5.85
CA ILE A 122 -8.52 17.82 6.34
C ILE A 122 -8.21 19.31 6.22
N THR A 123 -7.03 19.72 6.62
CA THR A 123 -6.60 21.12 6.56
C THR A 123 -6.65 21.64 5.12
N LEU A 124 -6.03 20.92 4.19
CA LEU A 124 -6.04 21.28 2.77
C LEU A 124 -7.44 21.23 2.18
N ALA A 125 -8.25 20.21 2.49
CA ALA A 125 -9.62 20.10 2.03
C ALA A 125 -10.48 21.29 2.47
N THR A 126 -10.36 21.72 3.73
CA THR A 126 -11.14 22.86 4.25
C THR A 126 -10.69 24.19 3.68
N MET A 127 -9.40 24.38 3.44
CA MET A 127 -8.84 25.59 2.83
C MET A 127 -9.21 25.69 1.35
N LEU A 128 -9.03 24.62 0.59
CA LEU A 128 -9.20 24.62 -0.86
C LEU A 128 -10.66 24.68 -1.29
N ASN A 129 -11.61 24.09 -0.53
CA ASN A 129 -13.04 24.13 -0.82
C ASN A 129 -13.64 25.56 -0.83
N LYS A 130 -12.86 26.59 -0.43
CA LYS A 130 -13.24 28.01 -0.45
C LYS A 130 -12.59 28.78 -1.59
N MET A 131 -11.70 28.17 -2.35
CA MET A 131 -10.93 28.86 -3.39
C MET A 131 -11.66 28.92 -4.72
N LYS A 132 -11.53 30.04 -5.45
CA LYS A 132 -12.11 30.20 -6.80
C LYS A 132 -11.57 29.18 -7.82
N ARG A 133 -10.34 28.67 -7.65
CA ARG A 133 -9.68 27.69 -8.52
C ARG A 133 -9.44 26.36 -7.79
N GLU A 134 -10.44 25.92 -7.05
CA GLU A 134 -10.39 24.71 -6.22
C GLU A 134 -9.88 23.47 -6.98
N ALA A 135 -10.43 23.19 -8.17
CA ALA A 135 -10.05 22.02 -8.96
C ALA A 135 -8.58 22.03 -9.36
N PHE A 136 -8.07 23.17 -9.79
CA PHE A 136 -6.64 23.31 -10.16
C PHE A 136 -5.70 23.11 -8.96
N ALA A 137 -6.02 23.72 -7.83
CA ALA A 137 -5.22 23.58 -6.62
C ALA A 137 -5.22 22.13 -6.10
N LYS A 138 -6.37 21.46 -6.12
CA LYS A 138 -6.49 20.03 -5.77
C LYS A 138 -5.68 19.14 -6.72
N SER A 139 -5.70 19.41 -8.03
CA SER A 139 -4.94 18.66 -9.01
C SER A 139 -3.42 18.76 -8.76
N LEU A 140 -2.91 19.93 -8.41
CA LEU A 140 -1.48 20.11 -8.09
C LEU A 140 -1.06 19.30 -6.85
N ILE A 141 -1.88 19.31 -5.79
CA ILE A 141 -1.57 18.58 -4.55
C ILE A 141 -1.75 17.06 -4.74
N PHE A 142 -2.62 16.65 -5.67
CA PHE A 142 -2.82 15.24 -6.00
C PHE A 142 -1.76 14.68 -6.97
N MET A 143 -1.03 15.57 -7.67
CA MET A 143 -0.06 15.18 -8.70
C MET A 143 1.00 14.15 -8.22
N PRO A 144 1.55 14.22 -7.00
CA PRO A 144 2.51 13.22 -6.53
C PRO A 144 1.99 11.78 -6.62
N MET A 145 0.70 11.56 -6.40
CA MET A 145 0.11 10.23 -6.49
C MET A 145 0.04 9.67 -7.93
N ALA A 146 0.06 10.54 -8.93
CA ALA A 146 0.10 10.13 -10.34
C ALA A 146 1.49 9.65 -10.78
N ILE A 147 2.53 9.94 -9.99
CA ILE A 147 3.90 9.50 -10.24
C ILE A 147 4.05 8.05 -9.77
N SER A 148 4.69 7.19 -10.58
CA SER A 148 4.97 5.81 -10.14
C SER A 148 5.85 5.81 -8.89
N PHE A 149 5.70 4.80 -8.02
CA PHE A 149 6.54 4.66 -6.82
C PHE A 149 8.03 4.64 -7.15
N VAL A 150 8.42 4.04 -8.28
CA VAL A 150 9.82 4.05 -8.76
C VAL A 150 10.26 5.46 -9.11
N GLY A 151 9.45 6.20 -9.86
CA GLY A 151 9.72 7.61 -10.19
C GLY A 151 9.81 8.48 -8.94
N GLY A 152 8.87 8.31 -8.01
CA GLY A 152 8.88 9.01 -6.72
C GLY A 152 10.15 8.72 -5.91
N SER A 153 10.58 7.45 -5.84
CA SER A 153 11.81 7.08 -5.13
C SER A 153 13.06 7.69 -5.74
N LEU A 154 13.14 7.80 -7.07
CA LEU A 154 14.26 8.47 -7.75
C LEU A 154 14.29 9.97 -7.45
N ILE A 155 13.13 10.65 -7.49
CA ILE A 155 13.03 12.06 -7.14
C ILE A 155 13.54 12.30 -5.72
N TRP A 156 13.05 11.53 -4.74
CA TRP A 156 13.45 11.70 -3.35
C TRP A 156 14.87 11.26 -3.06
N ASN A 157 15.40 10.27 -3.80
CA ASN A 157 16.82 9.92 -3.72
C ASN A 157 17.71 11.11 -4.14
N LEU A 158 17.34 11.84 -5.20
CA LEU A 158 18.03 13.07 -5.61
C LEU A 158 17.84 14.21 -4.58
N MET A 159 16.63 14.35 -4.01
CA MET A 159 16.35 15.36 -2.98
C MET A 159 17.18 15.14 -1.72
N TYR A 160 17.39 13.89 -1.31
CA TYR A 160 18.17 13.48 -0.14
C TYR A 160 19.63 13.15 -0.46
N ALA A 161 20.09 13.36 -1.71
CA ALA A 161 21.46 13.06 -2.10
C ALA A 161 22.44 13.76 -1.14
N TYR A 162 23.40 13.00 -0.64
CA TYR A 162 24.39 13.46 0.31
C TYR A 162 25.77 13.48 -0.35
N GLN A 163 26.51 14.55 -0.14
CA GLN A 163 27.92 14.64 -0.47
C GLN A 163 28.71 14.94 0.81
N GLU A 164 29.95 14.51 0.85
CA GLU A 164 30.84 14.86 1.97
C GLU A 164 30.96 16.39 2.13
N PRO A 165 31.17 16.89 3.36
CA PRO A 165 31.21 18.33 3.62
C PRO A 165 32.25 19.13 2.81
N THR A 166 33.25 18.44 2.25
CA THR A 166 34.29 18.99 1.38
C THR A 166 33.80 19.28 -0.05
N HIS A 167 32.63 18.77 -0.43
CA HIS A 167 32.07 18.92 -1.76
C HIS A 167 30.74 19.70 -1.70
N PRO A 168 30.39 20.43 -2.78
CA PRO A 168 29.08 21.07 -2.89
C PRO A 168 27.96 20.03 -2.79
N GLN A 169 26.91 20.33 -2.04
CA GLN A 169 25.76 19.44 -1.92
C GLN A 169 24.95 19.42 -3.21
N THR A 170 24.63 18.23 -3.68
CA THR A 170 23.78 18.03 -4.87
C THR A 170 22.31 17.83 -4.50
N GLY A 171 22.04 17.36 -3.27
CA GLY A 171 20.68 17.17 -2.76
C GLY A 171 20.10 18.47 -2.21
N LEU A 172 18.85 18.75 -2.61
CA LEU A 172 18.15 19.97 -2.18
C LEU A 172 18.06 20.07 -0.65
N VAL A 173 17.72 18.97 0.03
CA VAL A 173 17.55 18.96 1.49
C VAL A 173 18.89 19.16 2.19
N GLY A 174 19.96 18.53 1.72
CA GLY A 174 21.32 18.74 2.21
C GLY A 174 21.77 20.21 2.04
N GLN A 175 21.49 20.82 0.88
CA GLN A 175 21.81 22.22 0.65
C GLN A 175 21.03 23.18 1.56
N ILE A 176 19.76 22.91 1.82
CA ILE A 176 18.95 23.69 2.79
C ILE A 176 19.52 23.56 4.20
N MET A 177 19.94 22.36 4.62
CA MET A 177 20.58 22.15 5.92
C MET A 177 21.85 23.01 6.07
N VAL A 178 22.70 23.07 5.04
CA VAL A 178 23.90 23.90 5.02
C VAL A 178 23.55 25.39 5.16
N TRP A 179 22.54 25.88 4.43
CA TRP A 179 22.11 27.29 4.51
C TRP A 179 21.54 27.67 5.87
N LEU A 180 20.91 26.71 6.55
CA LEU A 180 20.36 26.92 7.90
C LEU A 180 21.42 26.72 9.00
N GLY A 181 22.64 26.35 8.65
CA GLY A 181 23.73 26.14 9.61
C GLY A 181 23.63 24.80 10.37
N PHE A 182 22.85 23.86 9.89
CA PHE A 182 22.79 22.53 10.48
C PHE A 182 23.98 21.65 10.03
N GLU A 183 24.39 20.75 10.92
CA GLU A 183 25.37 19.74 10.60
C GLU A 183 24.85 18.83 9.49
N LEU A 184 25.66 18.65 8.45
CA LEU A 184 25.31 17.82 7.30
C LEU A 184 25.38 16.35 7.67
N LYS A 185 24.28 15.62 7.45
CA LYS A 185 24.18 14.19 7.73
C LYS A 185 23.49 13.44 6.58
N HIS A 186 23.88 12.18 6.40
CA HIS A 186 23.21 11.32 5.45
C HIS A 186 21.83 10.93 6.01
N LEU A 187 20.79 11.68 5.65
CA LEU A 187 19.45 11.60 6.27
C LEU A 187 18.84 10.21 6.25
N LEU A 188 19.02 9.45 5.16
CA LEU A 188 18.49 8.08 5.03
C LEU A 188 19.26 7.04 5.84
N LEU A 189 20.47 7.34 6.27
CA LEU A 189 21.31 6.48 7.13
C LEU A 189 21.40 6.98 8.58
N TRP A 190 20.86 8.15 8.87
CA TRP A 190 20.93 8.74 10.20
C TRP A 190 19.89 8.13 11.14
N SER A 191 20.28 7.09 11.85
CA SER A 191 19.45 6.47 12.90
C SER A 191 19.35 7.40 14.14
N PRO A 192 18.17 7.49 14.79
CA PRO A 192 16.88 6.83 14.49
C PRO A 192 15.99 7.64 13.54
N TRP A 193 16.47 8.79 13.02
CA TRP A 193 15.68 9.77 12.29
C TRP A 193 15.37 9.37 10.83
N ASN A 194 16.10 8.39 10.28
CA ASN A 194 15.92 7.89 8.92
C ASN A 194 14.46 7.52 8.60
N ASN A 195 13.74 6.91 9.55
CA ASN A 195 12.34 6.57 9.37
C ASN A 195 11.44 7.80 9.18
N LEU A 196 11.72 8.90 9.88
CA LEU A 196 10.96 10.15 9.72
C LEU A 196 11.15 10.74 8.32
N PHE A 197 12.37 10.73 7.79
CA PHE A 197 12.64 11.20 6.43
C PHE A 197 11.94 10.34 5.38
N LEU A 198 11.86 9.03 5.59
CA LEU A 198 11.08 8.14 4.73
C LEU A 198 9.56 8.40 4.86
N MET A 199 9.06 8.67 6.06
CA MET A 199 7.67 9.06 6.28
C MET A 199 7.30 10.35 5.54
N VAL A 200 8.22 11.32 5.42
CA VAL A 200 8.00 12.56 4.64
C VAL A 200 7.68 12.21 3.18
N VAL A 201 8.41 11.26 2.58
CA VAL A 201 8.16 10.79 1.21
C VAL A 201 6.76 10.19 1.08
N TYR A 202 6.38 9.35 2.03
CA TYR A 202 5.04 8.74 2.08
C TYR A 202 3.95 9.80 2.24
N ILE A 203 4.11 10.72 3.20
CA ILE A 203 3.16 11.79 3.47
C ILE A 203 2.98 12.66 2.23
N TRP A 204 4.07 13.05 1.56
CA TRP A 204 4.03 13.80 0.30
C TRP A 204 3.21 13.08 -0.77
N GLY A 205 3.40 11.77 -0.94
CA GLY A 205 2.68 10.98 -1.93
C GLY A 205 1.19 10.82 -1.63
N PHE A 206 0.82 10.65 -0.37
CA PHE A 206 -0.54 10.29 0.02
C PHE A 206 -1.42 11.43 0.54
N THR A 207 -0.85 12.59 0.86
CA THR A 207 -1.62 13.75 1.35
C THR A 207 -2.69 14.21 0.35
N GLY A 208 -2.37 14.21 -0.95
CA GLY A 208 -3.33 14.57 -1.99
C GLY A 208 -4.54 13.63 -2.04
N PHE A 209 -4.31 12.33 -1.87
CA PHE A 209 -5.38 11.33 -1.79
C PHE A 209 -6.27 11.55 -0.56
N GLY A 210 -5.66 11.69 0.62
CA GLY A 210 -6.39 12.02 1.84
C GLY A 210 -7.24 13.29 1.70
N MET A 211 -6.67 14.35 1.13
CA MET A 211 -7.37 15.61 0.86
C MET A 211 -8.61 15.43 -0.04
N VAL A 212 -8.50 14.66 -1.13
CA VAL A 212 -9.63 14.44 -2.06
C VAL A 212 -10.75 13.69 -1.37
N ILE A 213 -10.46 12.57 -0.69
CA ILE A 213 -11.49 11.80 0.04
C ILE A 213 -12.17 12.67 1.10
N LEU A 214 -11.40 13.39 1.90
CA LEU A 214 -11.93 14.22 2.98
C LEU A 214 -12.70 15.42 2.44
N SER A 215 -12.33 15.96 1.28
CA SER A 215 -13.12 17.00 0.61
C SER A 215 -14.54 16.52 0.27
N ILE A 216 -14.68 15.30 -0.23
CA ILE A 216 -15.98 14.70 -0.55
C ILE A 216 -16.81 14.51 0.72
N ILE A 217 -16.20 13.98 1.78
CA ILE A 217 -16.89 13.78 3.07
C ILE A 217 -17.38 15.13 3.63
N ILE A 218 -16.54 16.15 3.65
CA ILE A 218 -16.90 17.50 4.12
C ILE A 218 -18.05 18.07 3.28
N MET A 219 -18.04 17.88 1.97
CA MET A 219 -19.11 18.35 1.07
C MET A 219 -20.43 17.66 1.39
N ILE A 220 -20.44 16.34 1.59
CA ILE A 220 -21.63 15.57 1.96
C ILE A 220 -22.20 16.05 3.29
N ILE A 221 -21.36 16.18 4.33
CA ILE A 221 -21.78 16.65 5.65
C ILE A 221 -22.42 18.05 5.55
N ARG A 222 -21.78 18.98 4.85
CA ARG A 222 -22.33 20.34 4.65
C ARG A 222 -23.68 20.34 3.94
N LYS A 223 -23.85 19.49 2.92
CA LYS A 223 -25.12 19.35 2.21
C LYS A 223 -26.22 18.80 3.13
N THR A 224 -25.91 17.77 3.92
CA THR A 224 -26.87 17.17 4.86
C THR A 224 -27.31 18.15 5.95
N LEU A 225 -26.36 18.87 6.55
CA LEU A 225 -26.66 19.89 7.57
C LEU A 225 -27.50 21.05 7.02
N ARG A 226 -27.27 21.48 5.76
CA ARG A 226 -28.05 22.53 5.12
C ARG A 226 -29.49 22.07 4.90
N ILE A 227 -29.73 20.83 4.54
CA ILE A 227 -31.09 20.29 4.37
C ILE A 227 -31.83 20.26 5.71
N HIS A 228 -31.15 19.87 6.78
CA HIS A 228 -31.77 19.78 8.13
C HIS A 228 -32.09 21.14 8.75
N ASN A 229 -31.39 22.20 8.36
CA ASN A 229 -31.67 23.58 8.82
C ASN A 229 -32.77 24.29 8.03
N ILE A 230 -33.37 23.67 7.01
CA ILE A 230 -34.44 24.21 6.18
C ILE A 230 -35.80 23.55 6.52
N THR A 231 -35.78 22.46 7.28
CA THR A 231 -36.97 21.78 7.83
C THR A 231 -37.21 22.15 9.28
#